data_cf941b49054918ef0a9ea6afcace1b22
#
_entry.id   cf941b49054918ef0a9ea6afcace1b22
#
_cell.length_a   1.000
_cell.length_b   1.000
_cell.length_c   1.000
_cell.angle_alpha   90.00
_cell.angle_beta   90.00
_cell.angle_gamma   90.00
#
_symmetry.space_group_name_H-M   'P 1'
#
loop_
_entity.id
_entity.type
_entity.pdbx_description
1 polymer ?
#
loop_
_entity_poly.entity_id
_entity_poly.type
_entity_poly.pdbx_seq_one_letter_code
_entity_poly.pdbx_strand_id
1 'polypeptide(L)'
;EQKIPASITKLLTALVVIENTNDLDAPVTFSHDAIYNVESGAGNKFNLEEGDVLSVRQCLYAMLLQSSNQSANALAEYVAGSRQAFVDMMNQRIAELGCNESHFANPSGLNDDTQRTTAYDMAIIARACFQNPTVLEIASARTSTIPATANNPNGRTFSIEHKMLLSDDSNYYPDAIAGKTGWTSQAGQTLVT
;
A
#
# COMPACT_ATOMS: atom_id res chain seq x y z
N GLU A 1 12.37 -18.84 5.90
CA GLU A 1 13.46 -17.86 5.78
C GLU A 1 12.87 -16.44 5.73
N GLN A 2 13.31 -15.56 6.63
CA GLN A 2 12.87 -14.16 6.68
C GLN A 2 13.50 -13.34 5.55
N LYS A 3 12.71 -12.45 4.97
CA LYS A 3 13.07 -11.52 3.89
C LYS A 3 12.51 -10.12 4.16
N ILE A 4 13.08 -9.13 3.49
CA ILE A 4 12.57 -7.75 3.50
C ILE A 4 11.42 -7.68 2.49
N PRO A 5 10.21 -7.24 2.90
CA PRO A 5 9.02 -7.29 2.05
C PRO A 5 9.01 -6.23 0.95
N ALA A 6 9.62 -5.08 1.15
CA ALA A 6 9.38 -3.90 0.33
C ALA A 6 7.87 -3.56 0.24
N SER A 7 7.44 -2.98 -0.86
CA SER A 7 6.07 -2.47 -1.02
C SER A 7 4.95 -3.53 -1.08
N ILE A 8 5.25 -4.83 -1.02
CA ILE A 8 4.18 -5.84 -0.80
C ILE A 8 3.54 -5.68 0.59
N THR A 9 4.22 -5.03 1.54
CA THR A 9 3.69 -4.54 2.82
C THR A 9 2.36 -3.79 2.67
N LYS A 10 2.20 -3.03 1.58
CA LYS A 10 1.00 -2.21 1.34
C LYS A 10 -0.30 -3.02 1.19
N LEU A 11 -0.22 -4.33 0.97
CA LEU A 11 -1.40 -5.21 1.07
C LEU A 11 -1.91 -5.26 2.51
N LEU A 12 -1.03 -5.48 3.49
CA LEU A 12 -1.41 -5.46 4.89
C LEU A 12 -1.93 -4.07 5.30
N THR A 13 -1.26 -3.01 4.85
CA THR A 13 -1.72 -1.63 5.08
C THR A 13 -3.14 -1.42 4.57
N ALA A 14 -3.44 -1.85 3.34
CA ALA A 14 -4.78 -1.75 2.78
C ALA A 14 -5.82 -2.54 3.59
N LEU A 15 -5.48 -3.75 4.01
CA LEU A 15 -6.36 -4.58 4.82
C LEU A 15 -6.70 -3.89 6.15
N VAL A 16 -5.69 -3.41 6.87
CA VAL A 16 -5.89 -2.72 8.17
C VAL A 16 -6.70 -1.43 7.98
N VAL A 17 -6.44 -0.65 6.93
CA VAL A 17 -7.24 0.55 6.62
C VAL A 17 -8.70 0.19 6.39
N ILE A 18 -8.99 -0.77 5.54
CA ILE A 18 -10.36 -1.14 5.15
C ILE A 18 -11.12 -1.77 6.32
N GLU A 19 -10.45 -2.55 7.17
CA GLU A 19 -11.06 -3.12 8.37
C GLU A 19 -11.38 -2.08 9.46
N ASN A 20 -10.77 -0.88 9.40
CA ASN A 20 -10.91 0.17 10.40
C ASN A 20 -11.51 1.48 9.86
N THR A 21 -12.11 1.47 8.67
CA THR A 21 -12.86 2.60 8.13
C THR A 21 -14.22 2.16 7.61
N ASN A 22 -15.24 2.99 7.84
CA ASN A 22 -16.60 2.73 7.38
C ASN A 22 -16.99 3.61 6.17
N ASP A 23 -16.14 4.57 5.81
CA ASP A 23 -16.39 5.51 4.72
C ASP A 23 -15.15 5.65 3.84
N LEU A 24 -15.18 5.02 2.67
CA LEU A 24 -14.11 5.09 1.69
C LEU A 24 -14.06 6.44 0.94
N ASP A 25 -15.10 7.23 1.04
CA ASP A 25 -15.16 8.56 0.40
C ASP A 25 -14.79 9.69 1.38
N ALA A 26 -14.51 9.33 2.66
CA ALA A 26 -14.03 10.28 3.65
C ALA A 26 -12.72 10.96 3.21
N PRO A 27 -12.56 12.27 3.48
CA PRO A 27 -11.37 13.01 3.10
C PRO A 27 -10.16 12.64 3.97
N VAL A 28 -9.03 12.40 3.33
CA VAL A 28 -7.70 12.21 3.92
C VAL A 28 -6.86 13.42 3.56
N THR A 29 -6.47 14.20 4.56
CA THR A 29 -5.57 15.35 4.38
C THR A 29 -4.13 14.88 4.55
N PHE A 30 -3.27 15.21 3.59
CA PHE A 30 -1.86 14.89 3.65
C PHE A 30 -1.14 15.84 4.60
N SER A 31 -0.63 15.31 5.70
CA SER A 31 0.17 16.05 6.67
C SER A 31 1.59 16.30 6.16
N HIS A 32 2.30 17.21 6.81
CA HIS A 32 3.74 17.38 6.63
C HIS A 32 4.49 16.06 6.83
N ASP A 33 4.15 15.30 7.87
CA ASP A 33 4.80 14.04 8.20
C ASP A 33 4.56 12.98 7.11
N ALA A 34 3.34 12.86 6.60
CA ALA A 34 3.01 11.92 5.53
C ALA A 34 3.77 12.20 4.22
N ILE A 35 4.03 13.48 3.92
CA ILE A 35 4.68 13.89 2.67
C ILE A 35 6.21 13.87 2.77
N TYR A 36 6.79 14.47 3.80
CA TYR A 36 8.21 14.78 3.86
C TYR A 36 9.01 13.86 4.79
N ASN A 37 8.35 13.22 5.74
CA ASN A 37 9.02 12.31 6.66
C ASN A 37 8.92 10.86 6.17
N VAL A 38 9.31 10.65 4.92
CA VAL A 38 9.30 9.35 4.25
C VAL A 38 10.71 8.79 4.28
N GLU A 39 10.83 7.49 4.52
CA GLU A 39 12.11 6.78 4.56
C GLU A 39 12.92 7.00 3.26
N SER A 40 14.22 7.00 3.36
CA SER A 40 15.12 7.35 2.26
C SER A 40 14.91 6.47 1.01
N GLY A 41 15.03 7.07 -0.16
CA GLY A 41 14.86 6.39 -1.46
C GLY A 41 13.44 6.39 -2.00
N ALA A 42 12.49 6.98 -1.28
CA ALA A 42 11.11 7.08 -1.75
C ALA A 42 10.90 8.31 -2.66
N GLY A 43 10.30 8.07 -3.82
CA GLY A 43 9.80 9.15 -4.68
C GLY A 43 8.37 9.55 -4.31
N ASN A 44 8.00 10.79 -4.65
CA ASN A 44 6.62 11.28 -4.59
C ASN A 44 5.99 11.19 -5.99
N LYS A 45 5.46 10.02 -6.31
CA LYS A 45 4.98 9.70 -7.68
C LYS A 45 3.80 10.56 -8.14
N PHE A 46 3.03 11.11 -7.21
CA PHE A 46 1.84 11.89 -7.50
C PHE A 46 2.02 13.39 -7.28
N ASN A 47 3.23 13.84 -6.92
CA ASN A 47 3.54 15.23 -6.57
C ASN A 47 2.56 15.78 -5.53
N LEU A 48 2.21 14.95 -4.55
CA LEU A 48 1.34 15.34 -3.44
C LEU A 48 2.10 16.24 -2.47
N GLU A 49 1.42 17.26 -1.98
CA GLU A 49 1.99 18.25 -1.06
C GLU A 49 1.18 18.29 0.24
N GLU A 50 1.78 18.87 1.27
CA GLU A 50 1.08 19.13 2.53
C GLU A 50 -0.21 19.92 2.29
N GLY A 51 -1.30 19.46 2.87
CA GLY A 51 -2.63 20.07 2.72
C GLY A 51 -3.42 19.57 1.52
N ASP A 52 -2.85 18.78 0.60
CA ASP A 52 -3.64 18.10 -0.42
C ASP A 52 -4.64 17.14 0.23
N VAL A 53 -5.79 16.96 -0.41
CA VAL A 53 -6.87 16.10 0.09
C VAL A 53 -7.27 15.11 -0.99
N LEU A 54 -7.27 13.83 -0.65
CA LEU A 54 -7.83 12.73 -1.44
C LEU A 54 -8.81 11.94 -0.57
N SER A 55 -9.73 11.19 -1.18
CA SER A 55 -10.53 10.26 -0.39
C SER A 55 -9.71 9.04 0.04
N VAL A 56 -10.18 8.32 1.07
CA VAL A 56 -9.61 7.02 1.47
C VAL A 56 -9.47 6.10 0.25
N ARG A 57 -10.52 5.99 -0.56
CA ARG A 57 -10.55 5.20 -1.80
C ARG A 57 -9.44 5.61 -2.77
N GLN A 58 -9.28 6.90 -3.02
CA GLN A 58 -8.24 7.42 -3.93
C GLN A 58 -6.83 7.15 -3.42
N CYS A 59 -6.61 7.30 -2.10
CA CYS A 59 -5.35 6.95 -1.47
C CYS A 59 -5.05 5.44 -1.60
N LEU A 60 -6.03 4.58 -1.40
CA LEU A 60 -5.89 3.13 -1.56
C LEU A 60 -5.51 2.75 -3.00
N TYR A 61 -6.16 3.34 -4.01
CA TYR A 61 -5.79 3.12 -5.41
C TYR A 61 -4.37 3.61 -5.71
N ALA A 62 -4.01 4.82 -5.28
CA ALA A 62 -2.66 5.35 -5.47
C ALA A 62 -1.60 4.46 -4.79
N MET A 63 -1.91 3.96 -3.60
CA MET A 63 -1.04 3.08 -2.82
C MET A 63 -0.88 1.70 -3.47
N LEU A 64 -1.96 1.05 -3.88
CA LEU A 64 -1.90 -0.33 -4.40
C LEU A 64 -1.46 -0.39 -5.86
N LEU A 65 -1.93 0.51 -6.73
CA LEU A 65 -1.61 0.47 -8.15
C LEU A 65 -0.22 1.05 -8.47
N GLN A 66 0.16 2.14 -7.81
CA GLN A 66 1.40 2.87 -8.09
C GLN A 66 2.38 2.92 -6.91
N SER A 67 2.05 2.21 -5.84
CA SER A 67 2.95 2.10 -4.68
C SER A 67 3.24 3.44 -3.98
N SER A 68 2.27 4.37 -3.92
CA SER A 68 2.44 5.67 -3.25
C SER A 68 2.76 5.49 -1.76
N ASN A 69 3.95 5.93 -1.35
CA ASN A 69 4.37 5.88 0.05
C ASN A 69 3.67 6.96 0.86
N GLN A 70 3.50 8.15 0.29
CA GLN A 70 2.78 9.26 0.92
C GLN A 70 1.32 8.88 1.23
N SER A 71 0.65 8.19 0.28
CA SER A 71 -0.72 7.71 0.52
C SER A 71 -0.77 6.64 1.62
N ALA A 72 0.22 5.76 1.72
CA ALA A 72 0.31 4.79 2.81
C ALA A 72 0.44 5.48 4.17
N ASN A 73 1.31 6.50 4.26
CA ASN A 73 1.51 7.27 5.49
C ASN A 73 0.25 8.07 5.87
N ALA A 74 -0.37 8.77 4.90
CA ALA A 74 -1.58 9.56 5.15
C ALA A 74 -2.77 8.68 5.59
N LEU A 75 -2.94 7.50 4.99
CA LEU A 75 -3.95 6.52 5.42
C LEU A 75 -3.68 6.01 6.84
N ALA A 76 -2.42 5.76 7.18
CA ALA A 76 -2.04 5.33 8.52
C ALA A 76 -2.38 6.40 9.58
N GLU A 77 -2.08 7.66 9.30
CA GLU A 77 -2.45 8.78 10.19
C GLU A 77 -3.97 8.96 10.27
N TYR A 78 -4.68 8.83 9.16
CA TYR A 78 -6.14 8.92 9.11
C TYR A 78 -6.80 7.89 10.02
N VAL A 79 -6.35 6.63 9.97
CA VAL A 79 -6.95 5.52 10.73
C VAL A 79 -6.55 5.56 12.20
N ALA A 80 -5.28 5.81 12.51
CA ALA A 80 -4.72 5.59 13.84
C ALA A 80 -4.26 6.88 14.56
N GLY A 81 -4.32 8.03 13.87
CA GLY A 81 -3.83 9.31 14.40
C GLY A 81 -2.32 9.50 14.31
N SER A 82 -1.54 8.43 14.11
CA SER A 82 -0.11 8.47 13.85
C SER A 82 0.36 7.22 13.12
N ARG A 83 1.50 7.31 12.41
CA ARG A 83 2.11 6.15 11.75
C ARG A 83 2.50 5.06 12.74
N GLN A 84 3.02 5.42 13.92
CA GLN A 84 3.43 4.44 14.92
C GLN A 84 2.21 3.67 15.46
N ALA A 85 1.12 4.34 15.80
CA ALA A 85 -0.09 3.67 16.25
C ALA A 85 -0.65 2.73 15.16
N PHE A 86 -0.54 3.12 13.89
CA PHE A 86 -0.94 2.26 12.79
C PHE A 86 -0.04 1.02 12.63
N VAL A 87 1.27 1.18 12.81
CA VAL A 87 2.23 0.05 12.83
C VAL A 87 1.88 -0.95 13.95
N ASP A 88 1.48 -0.45 15.11
CA ASP A 88 1.02 -1.32 16.20
C ASP A 88 -0.23 -2.12 15.78
N MET A 89 -1.19 -1.49 15.08
CA MET A 89 -2.36 -2.18 14.51
C MET A 89 -1.94 -3.22 13.45
N MET A 90 -0.98 -2.90 12.57
CA MET A 90 -0.46 -3.85 11.58
C MET A 90 0.11 -5.11 12.26
N ASN A 91 0.97 -4.91 13.26
CA ASN A 91 1.60 -6.02 13.99
C ASN A 91 0.59 -6.82 14.85
N GLN A 92 -0.42 -6.16 15.42
CA GLN A 92 -1.53 -6.86 16.05
C GLN A 92 -2.26 -7.73 15.02
N ARG A 93 -2.57 -7.18 13.85
CA ARG A 93 -3.32 -7.91 12.82
C ARG A 93 -2.59 -9.13 12.30
N ILE A 94 -1.29 -9.06 12.08
CA ILE A 94 -0.51 -10.24 11.66
C ILE A 94 -0.42 -11.30 12.76
N ALA A 95 -0.39 -10.90 14.03
CA ALA A 95 -0.45 -11.85 15.15
C ALA A 95 -1.79 -12.60 15.17
N GLU A 96 -2.91 -11.93 14.94
CA GLU A 96 -4.24 -12.53 14.80
C GLU A 96 -4.34 -13.50 13.62
N LEU A 97 -3.59 -13.23 12.52
CA LEU A 97 -3.49 -14.10 11.36
C LEU A 97 -2.54 -15.29 11.57
N GLY A 98 -1.80 -15.31 12.68
CA GLY A 98 -0.81 -16.35 12.98
C GLY A 98 0.53 -16.19 12.24
N CYS A 99 0.84 -14.99 11.76
CA CYS A 99 2.09 -14.66 11.07
C CYS A 99 3.22 -14.37 12.06
N ASN A 100 3.76 -15.40 12.70
CA ASN A 100 4.68 -15.26 13.82
C ASN A 100 6.14 -14.97 13.42
N GLU A 101 6.48 -15.06 12.14
CA GLU A 101 7.83 -14.79 11.63
C GLU A 101 7.94 -13.43 10.92
N SER A 102 6.92 -12.58 11.06
CA SER A 102 6.85 -11.26 10.44
C SER A 102 6.83 -10.14 11.45
N HIS A 103 7.39 -9.00 11.07
CA HIS A 103 7.29 -7.74 11.79
C HIS A 103 7.31 -6.59 10.77
N PHE A 104 6.39 -5.65 10.89
CA PHE A 104 6.31 -4.47 10.04
C PHE A 104 6.63 -3.22 10.85
N ALA A 105 7.48 -2.35 10.29
CA ALA A 105 7.99 -1.15 10.95
C ALA A 105 7.36 0.14 10.41
N ASN A 106 6.75 0.08 9.23
CA ASN A 106 6.11 1.23 8.60
C ASN A 106 5.00 0.77 7.63
N PRO A 107 4.06 1.67 7.26
CA PRO A 107 2.95 1.31 6.37
C PRO A 107 3.35 1.21 4.90
N SER A 108 4.53 1.70 4.51
CA SER A 108 4.99 1.79 3.13
C SER A 108 5.76 0.55 2.65
N GLY A 109 6.44 -0.13 3.55
CA GLY A 109 7.39 -1.21 3.24
C GLY A 109 8.77 -0.72 2.83
N LEU A 110 9.09 0.56 3.04
CA LEU A 110 10.44 1.07 2.86
C LEU A 110 11.39 0.50 3.90
N ASN A 111 12.69 0.59 3.64
CA ASN A 111 13.71 -0.09 4.44
C ASN A 111 13.69 0.33 5.91
N ASP A 112 13.69 -0.66 6.77
CA ASP A 112 13.86 -0.56 8.22
C ASP A 112 14.51 -1.86 8.70
N ASP A 113 15.45 -1.76 9.65
CA ASP A 113 16.25 -2.90 10.13
C ASP A 113 15.41 -3.97 10.85
N THR A 114 14.23 -3.59 11.34
CA THR A 114 13.31 -4.50 12.04
C THR A 114 12.27 -5.13 11.13
N GLN A 115 12.09 -4.59 9.90
CA GLN A 115 11.05 -5.01 8.97
C GLN A 115 11.42 -6.32 8.27
N ARG A 116 10.63 -7.35 8.48
CA ARG A 116 10.84 -8.69 7.92
C ARG A 116 9.54 -9.45 7.77
N THR A 117 9.54 -10.39 6.83
CA THR A 117 8.43 -11.33 6.61
C THR A 117 8.96 -12.63 6.03
N THR A 118 8.09 -13.63 5.87
CA THR A 118 8.36 -14.85 5.12
C THR A 118 7.38 -15.00 3.96
N ALA A 119 7.72 -15.82 2.96
CA ALA A 119 6.80 -16.13 1.87
C ALA A 119 5.52 -16.80 2.40
N TYR A 120 5.62 -17.60 3.45
CA TYR A 120 4.48 -18.24 4.09
C TYR A 120 3.54 -17.23 4.76
N ASP A 121 4.09 -16.32 5.57
CA ASP A 121 3.29 -15.28 6.24
C ASP A 121 2.66 -14.33 5.20
N MET A 122 3.42 -13.96 4.16
CA MET A 122 2.86 -13.15 3.07
C MET A 122 1.74 -13.84 2.32
N ALA A 123 1.77 -15.16 2.15
CA ALA A 123 0.66 -15.90 1.56
C ALA A 123 -0.59 -15.89 2.46
N ILE A 124 -0.43 -15.96 3.79
CA ILE A 124 -1.53 -15.82 4.75
C ILE A 124 -2.12 -14.40 4.68
N ILE A 125 -1.26 -13.37 4.68
CA ILE A 125 -1.68 -11.97 4.56
C ILE A 125 -2.40 -11.75 3.23
N ALA A 126 -1.85 -12.22 2.12
CA ALA A 126 -2.47 -12.10 0.80
C ALA A 126 -3.85 -12.77 0.74
N ARG A 127 -3.99 -13.95 1.32
CA ARG A 127 -5.28 -14.64 1.42
C ARG A 127 -6.31 -13.79 2.19
N ALA A 128 -5.94 -13.22 3.34
CA ALA A 128 -6.82 -12.35 4.09
C ALA A 128 -7.21 -11.10 3.29
N CYS A 129 -6.24 -10.49 2.58
CA CYS A 129 -6.47 -9.35 1.70
C CYS A 129 -7.47 -9.68 0.59
N PHE A 130 -7.27 -10.77 -0.13
CA PHE A 130 -8.09 -11.09 -1.32
C PHE A 130 -9.41 -11.76 -0.97
N GLN A 131 -9.61 -12.20 0.28
CA GLN A 131 -10.92 -12.56 0.82
C GLN A 131 -11.77 -11.32 1.18
N ASN A 132 -11.16 -10.17 1.38
CA ASN A 132 -11.87 -8.91 1.56
C ASN A 132 -12.26 -8.35 0.17
N PRO A 133 -13.57 -8.20 -0.14
CA PRO A 133 -14.01 -7.81 -1.48
C PRO A 133 -13.52 -6.41 -1.89
N THR A 134 -13.38 -5.49 -0.96
CA THR A 134 -12.91 -4.13 -1.24
C THR A 134 -11.41 -4.11 -1.55
N VAL A 135 -10.61 -4.86 -0.79
CA VAL A 135 -9.17 -4.99 -1.09
C VAL A 135 -8.98 -5.65 -2.45
N LEU A 136 -9.74 -6.73 -2.73
CA LEU A 136 -9.66 -7.43 -4.00
C LEU A 136 -10.05 -6.52 -5.17
N GLU A 137 -11.15 -5.77 -5.05
CA GLU A 137 -11.58 -4.80 -6.07
C GLU A 137 -10.45 -3.82 -6.43
N ILE A 138 -9.83 -3.21 -5.41
CA ILE A 138 -8.78 -2.20 -5.61
C ILE A 138 -7.50 -2.85 -6.17
N ALA A 139 -7.05 -3.96 -5.59
CA ALA A 139 -5.82 -4.65 -5.98
C ALA A 139 -5.90 -5.31 -7.37
N SER A 140 -7.11 -5.55 -7.89
CA SER A 140 -7.36 -6.09 -9.23
C SER A 140 -7.59 -5.02 -10.29
N ALA A 141 -7.75 -3.75 -9.91
CA ALA A 141 -8.00 -2.67 -10.85
C ALA A 141 -6.79 -2.41 -11.76
N ARG A 142 -7.05 -2.17 -13.03
CA ARG A 142 -5.99 -1.90 -14.03
C ARG A 142 -5.60 -0.43 -14.08
N THR A 143 -6.57 0.45 -13.84
CA THR A 143 -6.40 1.90 -13.89
C THR A 143 -7.21 2.57 -12.79
N SER A 144 -6.81 3.76 -12.40
CA SER A 144 -7.57 4.66 -11.55
C SER A 144 -7.21 6.11 -11.84
N THR A 145 -7.97 7.03 -11.25
CA THR A 145 -7.75 8.48 -11.41
C THR A 145 -7.78 9.15 -10.05
N ILE A 146 -6.80 9.98 -9.75
CA ILE A 146 -6.92 10.97 -8.69
C ILE A 146 -7.38 12.31 -9.30
N PRO A 147 -8.27 13.03 -8.59
CA PRO A 147 -8.76 14.33 -9.05
C PRO A 147 -7.65 15.39 -9.00
N ALA A 148 -7.98 16.58 -9.48
CA ALA A 148 -7.16 17.75 -9.23
C ALA A 148 -7.01 18.00 -7.72
N THR A 149 -5.80 18.37 -7.31
CA THR A 149 -5.51 18.91 -5.98
C THR A 149 -5.01 20.35 -6.10
N ALA A 150 -4.83 21.04 -5.00
CA ALA A 150 -4.30 22.41 -5.03
C ALA A 150 -2.95 22.49 -5.73
N ASN A 151 -2.11 21.45 -5.56
CA ASN A 151 -0.74 21.39 -6.10
C ASN A 151 -0.64 20.60 -7.40
N ASN A 152 -1.70 19.91 -7.80
CA ASN A 152 -1.78 19.14 -9.05
C ASN A 152 -3.14 19.41 -9.76
N PRO A 153 -3.29 20.57 -10.41
CA PRO A 153 -4.59 21.06 -10.89
C PRO A 153 -5.20 20.26 -12.04
N ASN A 154 -4.42 19.37 -12.68
CA ASN A 154 -4.93 18.56 -13.79
C ASN A 154 -5.40 17.15 -13.35
N GLY A 155 -5.20 16.78 -12.08
CA GLY A 155 -5.38 15.40 -11.66
C GLY A 155 -4.47 14.43 -12.41
N ARG A 156 -4.68 13.12 -12.23
CA ARG A 156 -3.87 12.12 -12.92
C ARG A 156 -4.61 10.79 -13.05
N THR A 157 -4.68 10.26 -14.27
CA THR A 157 -5.01 8.86 -14.53
C THR A 157 -3.73 8.02 -14.57
N PHE A 158 -3.77 6.84 -13.99
CA PHE A 158 -2.60 5.95 -13.85
C PHE A 158 -3.00 4.48 -13.96
N SER A 159 -2.06 3.65 -14.40
CA SER A 159 -2.23 2.21 -14.51
C SER A 159 -1.52 1.48 -13.39
N ILE A 160 -1.91 0.23 -13.16
CA ILE A 160 -1.24 -0.65 -12.20
C ILE A 160 0.19 -0.98 -12.66
N GLU A 161 1.12 -1.11 -11.71
CA GLU A 161 2.52 -1.52 -11.97
C GLU A 161 2.67 -3.05 -12.14
N HIS A 162 1.67 -3.83 -11.72
CA HIS A 162 1.73 -5.28 -11.77
C HIS A 162 1.47 -5.80 -13.19
N LYS A 163 2.55 -6.07 -13.91
CA LYS A 163 2.55 -6.42 -15.33
C LYS A 163 1.78 -7.69 -15.67
N MET A 164 1.75 -8.68 -14.77
CA MET A 164 0.97 -9.91 -15.01
C MET A 164 -0.55 -9.66 -15.14
N LEU A 165 -1.02 -8.48 -14.70
CA LEU A 165 -2.41 -8.08 -14.80
C LEU A 165 -2.73 -7.26 -16.08
N LEU A 166 -1.75 -6.89 -16.87
CA LEU A 166 -1.90 -6.06 -18.07
C LEU A 166 -1.88 -6.93 -19.32
N SER A 167 -3.01 -7.02 -20.02
CA SER A 167 -3.19 -7.93 -21.16
C SER A 167 -2.31 -7.60 -22.38
N ASP A 168 -1.76 -6.41 -22.43
CA ASP A 168 -0.84 -5.91 -23.48
C ASP A 168 0.64 -6.00 -23.07
N ASP A 169 0.95 -6.46 -21.85
CA ASP A 169 2.34 -6.68 -21.39
C ASP A 169 2.79 -8.12 -21.68
N SER A 170 4.05 -8.29 -22.03
CA SER A 170 4.67 -9.61 -22.31
C SER A 170 4.68 -10.56 -21.10
N ASN A 171 4.49 -10.04 -19.90
CA ASN A 171 4.39 -10.81 -18.66
C ASN A 171 2.95 -11.14 -18.27
N TYR A 172 1.98 -10.83 -19.12
CA TYR A 172 0.58 -11.10 -18.80
C TYR A 172 0.32 -12.56 -18.47
N TYR A 173 -0.41 -12.79 -17.38
CA TYR A 173 -0.84 -14.12 -16.98
C TYR A 173 -2.35 -14.12 -16.68
N PRO A 174 -3.17 -14.81 -17.48
CA PRO A 174 -4.63 -14.67 -17.42
C PRO A 174 -5.24 -15.15 -16.10
N ASP A 175 -4.59 -16.04 -15.35
CA ASP A 175 -5.07 -16.52 -14.06
C ASP A 175 -4.66 -15.62 -12.88
N ALA A 176 -3.80 -14.63 -13.10
CA ALA A 176 -3.51 -13.60 -12.10
C ALA A 176 -4.69 -12.66 -11.97
N ILE A 177 -5.26 -12.54 -10.77
CA ILE A 177 -6.46 -11.73 -10.52
C ILE A 177 -6.18 -10.41 -9.83
N ALA A 178 -5.20 -10.40 -8.94
CA ALA A 178 -4.80 -9.25 -8.14
C ALA A 178 -3.35 -9.39 -7.70
N GLY A 179 -2.78 -8.36 -7.09
CA GLY A 179 -1.44 -8.49 -6.52
C GLY A 179 -0.79 -7.17 -6.18
N LYS A 180 0.45 -7.26 -5.72
CA LYS A 180 1.29 -6.11 -5.42
C LYS A 180 2.75 -6.41 -5.71
N THR A 181 3.40 -5.50 -6.43
CA THR A 181 4.84 -5.49 -6.66
C THR A 181 5.57 -4.72 -5.56
N GLY A 182 6.82 -5.05 -5.34
CA GLY A 182 7.70 -4.29 -4.44
C GLY A 182 9.14 -4.27 -4.93
N TRP A 183 9.85 -3.22 -4.55
CA TRP A 183 11.28 -3.11 -4.78
C TRP A 183 11.91 -2.13 -3.79
N THR A 184 13.01 -2.52 -3.21
CA THR A 184 13.99 -1.63 -2.56
C THR A 184 15.40 -2.14 -2.86
N SER A 185 16.41 -1.31 -2.64
CA SER A 185 17.81 -1.72 -2.83
C SER A 185 18.22 -2.90 -1.94
N GLN A 186 17.58 -3.08 -0.78
CA GLN A 186 17.87 -4.17 0.16
C GLN A 186 17.02 -5.42 -0.13
N ALA A 187 15.75 -5.24 -0.48
CA ALA A 187 14.83 -6.36 -0.73
C ALA A 187 15.03 -7.02 -2.10
N GLY A 188 15.52 -6.25 -3.09
CA GLY A 188 15.37 -6.65 -4.49
C GLY A 188 13.92 -6.56 -4.94
N GLN A 189 13.55 -7.35 -5.94
CA GLN A 189 12.18 -7.43 -6.44
C GLN A 189 11.35 -8.40 -5.60
N THR A 190 10.17 -7.97 -5.19
CA THR A 190 9.19 -8.77 -4.47
C THR A 190 7.83 -8.74 -5.18
N LEU A 191 7.07 -9.82 -5.07
CA LEU A 191 5.77 -9.96 -5.72
C LEU A 191 4.84 -10.82 -4.88
N VAL A 192 3.59 -10.37 -4.77
CA VAL A 192 2.41 -11.16 -4.39
C VAL A 192 1.43 -11.10 -5.54
N THR A 193 0.97 -12.27 -5.98
CA THR A 193 -0.04 -12.39 -7.04
C THR A 193 -0.90 -13.64 -6.82
#